data_6477222a6bdbfa8d64330c5ddaeefc16
#
_entry.id   6477222a6bdbfa8d64330c5ddaeefc16
#
_cell.length_a   1.000
_cell.length_b   1.000
_cell.length_c   1.000
_cell.angle_alpha   90.00
_cell.angle_beta   90.00
_cell.angle_gamma   90.00
#
_symmetry.space_group_name_H-M   'P 1'
#
loop_
_entity.id
_entity.type
_entity.pdbx_description
1 polymer ?
#
loop_
_entity_poly.entity_id
_entity_poly.type
_entity_poly.pdbx_seq_one_letter_code
_entity_poly.pdbx_strand_id
1 'polypeptide(L)'
;MNNRFGFVKVAAATPLVKIADCHANAEAIDKLTAEAVERGASVVVFPELSLTGYTCGDLFLQSRLLEAGDEALAQLLATPRPIVSIVGMPIYYKNNLYNCAVVIANGKIYGIVPKSYIPNYSEFYESRWFTEGRDIRNAEITICGQ
;
A
#
# COMPACT_ATOMS: atom_id res chain seq x y z
N MET A 1 -4.95 3.33 -24.41
CA MET A 1 -5.52 2.01 -24.05
C MET A 1 -6.47 1.54 -25.13
N ASN A 2 -6.19 0.38 -25.74
CA ASN A 2 -7.10 -0.19 -26.75
C ASN A 2 -8.09 -1.13 -26.09
N ASN A 3 -9.13 -0.58 -25.46
CA ASN A 3 -10.24 -1.35 -24.85
C ASN A 3 -11.24 -1.85 -25.90
N ARG A 4 -10.74 -2.32 -27.05
CA ARG A 4 -11.55 -2.65 -28.22
C ARG A 4 -12.56 -3.79 -27.99
N PHE A 5 -12.42 -4.54 -26.88
CA PHE A 5 -13.27 -5.70 -26.56
C PHE A 5 -13.73 -5.75 -25.09
N GLY A 6 -13.63 -4.63 -24.32
CA GLY A 6 -14.02 -4.60 -22.91
C GLY A 6 -13.05 -5.29 -21.96
N PHE A 7 -11.87 -5.73 -22.41
CA PHE A 7 -10.85 -6.32 -21.53
C PHE A 7 -9.93 -5.25 -20.93
N VAL A 8 -9.57 -5.41 -19.66
CA VAL A 8 -8.60 -4.60 -18.95
C VAL A 8 -7.39 -5.46 -18.60
N LYS A 9 -6.18 -5.04 -19.01
CA LYS A 9 -4.95 -5.71 -18.60
C LYS A 9 -4.60 -5.28 -17.18
N VAL A 10 -4.40 -6.24 -16.31
CA VAL A 10 -3.96 -6.02 -14.92
C VAL A 10 -2.62 -6.72 -14.69
N ALA A 11 -1.86 -6.25 -13.70
CA ALA A 11 -0.60 -6.82 -13.26
C ALA A 11 -0.64 -7.09 -11.76
N ALA A 12 -0.06 -8.20 -11.33
CA ALA A 12 0.38 -8.45 -9.96
C ALA A 12 1.91 -8.39 -9.96
N ALA A 13 2.48 -7.55 -9.12
CA ALA A 13 3.92 -7.31 -9.08
C ALA A 13 4.45 -7.57 -7.67
N THR A 14 5.55 -8.33 -7.57
CA THR A 14 6.18 -8.66 -6.28
C THR A 14 7.58 -8.07 -6.25
N PRO A 15 7.80 -6.96 -5.54
CA PRO A 15 9.11 -6.36 -5.37
C PRO A 15 9.98 -7.21 -4.43
N LEU A 16 11.30 -7.09 -4.55
CA LEU A 16 12.21 -7.57 -3.52
C LEU A 16 12.15 -6.60 -2.33
N VAL A 17 11.29 -6.93 -1.36
CA VAL A 17 11.03 -6.09 -0.20
C VAL A 17 12.20 -6.15 0.79
N LYS A 18 12.64 -5.00 1.28
CA LYS A 18 13.56 -4.86 2.41
C LYS A 18 12.76 -4.48 3.66
N ILE A 19 12.90 -5.28 4.72
CA ILE A 19 12.16 -5.07 5.98
C ILE A 19 12.51 -3.70 6.56
N ALA A 20 11.47 -2.88 6.84
CA ALA A 20 11.54 -1.53 7.40
C ALA A 20 12.31 -0.48 6.57
N ASP A 21 12.78 -0.82 5.36
CA ASP A 21 13.40 0.14 4.44
C ASP A 21 12.36 0.65 3.44
N CYS A 22 11.47 1.52 3.95
CA CYS A 22 10.32 2.02 3.19
C CYS A 22 10.74 2.76 1.92
N HIS A 23 11.85 3.51 1.96
CA HIS A 23 12.36 4.24 0.82
C HIS A 23 12.79 3.31 -0.32
N ALA A 24 13.62 2.31 -0.03
CA ALA A 24 14.05 1.33 -1.04
C ALA A 24 12.87 0.50 -1.57
N ASN A 25 11.86 0.22 -0.72
CA ASN A 25 10.65 -0.48 -1.15
C ASN A 25 9.81 0.39 -2.11
N ALA A 26 9.69 1.69 -1.84
CA ALA A 26 9.02 2.63 -2.75
C ALA A 26 9.72 2.72 -4.11
N GLU A 27 11.07 2.77 -4.15
CA GLU A 27 11.83 2.73 -5.39
C GLU A 27 11.58 1.45 -6.20
N ALA A 28 11.55 0.29 -5.53
CA ALA A 28 11.26 -0.99 -6.18
C ALA A 28 9.83 -1.06 -6.72
N ILE A 29 8.86 -0.54 -5.97
CA ILE A 29 7.45 -0.43 -6.37
C ILE A 29 7.31 0.51 -7.58
N ASP A 30 7.95 1.69 -7.57
CA ASP A 30 7.89 2.63 -8.68
C ASP A 30 8.47 2.04 -9.97
N LYS A 31 9.60 1.34 -9.87
CA LYS A 31 10.21 0.65 -11.02
C LYS A 31 9.27 -0.40 -11.62
N LEU A 32 8.65 -1.25 -10.81
CA LEU A 32 7.70 -2.26 -11.29
C LEU A 32 6.41 -1.63 -11.81
N THR A 33 5.99 -0.50 -11.25
CA THR A 33 4.86 0.27 -11.77
C THR A 33 5.16 0.82 -13.17
N ALA A 34 6.38 1.34 -13.39
CA ALA A 34 6.83 1.78 -14.71
C ALA A 34 6.80 0.63 -15.73
N GLU A 35 7.33 -0.53 -15.35
CA GLU A 35 7.30 -1.72 -16.21
C GLU A 35 5.86 -2.17 -16.53
N ALA A 36 4.95 -2.12 -15.56
CA ALA A 36 3.54 -2.43 -15.77
C ALA A 36 2.89 -1.48 -16.79
N VAL A 37 3.21 -0.17 -16.72
CA VAL A 37 2.77 0.84 -17.69
C VAL A 37 3.30 0.52 -19.08
N GLU A 38 4.58 0.24 -19.23
CA GLU A 38 5.21 -0.11 -20.51
C GLU A 38 4.57 -1.35 -21.14
N ARG A 39 4.19 -2.32 -20.31
CA ARG A 39 3.46 -3.53 -20.75
C ARG A 39 1.97 -3.28 -21.00
N GLY A 40 1.49 -2.04 -20.83
CA GLY A 40 0.11 -1.64 -21.10
C GLY A 40 -0.92 -2.10 -20.08
N ALA A 41 -0.51 -2.35 -18.83
CA ALA A 41 -1.43 -2.61 -17.73
C ALA A 41 -2.18 -1.32 -17.34
N SER A 42 -3.43 -1.47 -16.91
CA SER A 42 -4.28 -0.38 -16.38
C SER A 42 -4.32 -0.36 -14.86
N VAL A 43 -4.03 -1.50 -14.24
CA VAL A 43 -3.96 -1.67 -12.79
C VAL A 43 -2.74 -2.53 -12.46
N VAL A 44 -2.01 -2.15 -11.41
CA VAL A 44 -0.98 -2.99 -10.79
C VAL A 44 -1.24 -3.12 -9.29
N VAL A 45 -1.13 -4.34 -8.76
CA VAL A 45 -1.33 -4.65 -7.35
C VAL A 45 -0.03 -5.17 -6.77
N PHE A 46 0.36 -4.65 -5.62
CA PHE A 46 1.52 -5.07 -4.84
C PHE A 46 1.09 -5.87 -3.61
N PRO A 47 2.01 -6.65 -3.00
CA PRO A 47 1.71 -7.44 -1.80
C PRO A 47 1.29 -6.57 -0.61
N GLU A 48 0.64 -7.22 0.34
CA GLU A 48 0.33 -6.71 1.66
C GLU A 48 1.58 -6.11 2.32
N LEU A 49 1.43 -4.91 2.93
CA LEU A 49 2.52 -4.20 3.62
C LEU A 49 3.79 -4.03 2.75
N SER A 50 3.63 -3.91 1.44
CA SER A 50 4.75 -3.84 0.49
C SER A 50 5.67 -2.64 0.70
N LEU A 51 5.19 -1.54 1.31
CA LEU A 51 6.02 -0.37 1.64
C LEU A 51 6.91 -0.59 2.86
N THR A 52 6.48 -1.35 3.85
CA THR A 52 7.25 -1.58 5.09
C THR A 52 7.93 -2.95 5.14
N GLY A 53 7.34 -3.92 4.47
CA GLY A 53 7.58 -5.34 4.68
C GLY A 53 6.58 -5.93 5.69
N TYR A 54 6.16 -7.17 5.44
CA TYR A 54 5.19 -7.88 6.29
C TYR A 54 5.79 -8.26 7.66
N THR A 55 7.07 -8.61 7.72
CA THR A 55 7.72 -9.18 8.91
C THR A 55 8.43 -8.15 9.79
N CYS A 56 7.94 -6.91 9.83
CA CYS A 56 8.50 -5.85 10.68
C CYS A 56 8.32 -6.11 12.20
N GLY A 57 7.40 -6.98 12.60
CA GLY A 57 7.18 -7.32 14.00
C GLY A 57 6.83 -6.08 14.85
N ASP A 58 7.42 -5.94 16.03
CA ASP A 58 7.15 -4.83 16.94
C ASP A 58 7.64 -3.47 16.42
N LEU A 59 8.36 -3.42 15.29
CA LEU A 59 8.67 -2.14 14.63
C LEU A 59 7.40 -1.40 14.18
N PHE A 60 6.29 -2.11 13.94
CA PHE A 60 5.00 -1.47 13.63
C PHE A 60 4.50 -0.55 14.75
N LEU A 61 4.98 -0.70 15.99
CA LEU A 61 4.63 0.15 17.13
C LEU A 61 5.51 1.40 17.22
N GLN A 62 6.49 1.55 16.34
CA GLN A 62 7.41 2.69 16.34
C GLN A 62 6.94 3.77 15.37
N SER A 63 6.79 5.02 15.86
CA SER A 63 6.39 6.16 15.03
C SER A 63 7.31 6.35 13.82
N ARG A 64 8.62 6.11 13.98
CA ARG A 64 9.58 6.26 12.88
C ARG A 64 9.29 5.35 11.69
N LEU A 65 8.81 4.13 11.90
CA LEU A 65 8.42 3.26 10.79
C LEU A 65 7.17 3.78 10.08
N LEU A 66 6.20 4.30 10.83
CA LEU A 66 4.97 4.86 10.26
C LEU A 66 5.26 6.13 9.46
N GLU A 67 6.09 7.03 10.02
CA GLU A 67 6.57 8.22 9.32
C GLU A 67 7.31 7.87 8.01
N ALA A 68 8.21 6.87 8.07
CA ALA A 68 8.91 6.39 6.88
C ALA A 68 7.95 5.78 5.83
N GLY A 69 6.87 5.14 6.26
CA GLY A 69 5.79 4.67 5.39
C GLY A 69 5.08 5.82 4.67
N ASP A 70 4.76 6.89 5.40
CA ASP A 70 4.14 8.09 4.83
C ASP A 70 5.09 8.83 3.86
N GLU A 71 6.38 8.95 4.22
CA GLU A 71 7.42 9.50 3.34
C GLU A 71 7.54 8.69 2.04
N ALA A 72 7.51 7.36 2.13
CA ALA A 72 7.56 6.45 0.99
C ALA A 72 6.31 6.54 0.10
N LEU A 73 5.12 6.68 0.69
CA LEU A 73 3.90 6.95 -0.06
C LEU A 73 3.99 8.28 -0.79
N ALA A 74 4.46 9.35 -0.12
CA ALA A 74 4.65 10.66 -0.72
C ALA A 74 5.63 10.61 -1.91
N GLN A 75 6.69 9.80 -1.83
CA GLN A 75 7.62 9.57 -2.95
C GLN A 75 6.90 8.95 -4.16
N LEU A 76 6.02 7.96 -3.97
CA LEU A 76 5.24 7.37 -5.06
C LEU A 76 4.26 8.38 -5.68
N LEU A 77 3.63 9.22 -4.86
CA LEU A 77 2.72 10.27 -5.33
C LEU A 77 3.43 11.37 -6.12
N ALA A 78 4.70 11.65 -5.78
CA ALA A 78 5.52 12.63 -6.48
C ALA A 78 5.97 12.16 -7.88
N THR A 79 5.82 10.86 -8.19
CA THR A 79 6.14 10.27 -9.50
C THR A 79 4.84 9.77 -10.17
N PRO A 80 3.97 10.68 -10.68
CA PRO A 80 2.68 10.31 -11.23
C PRO A 80 2.81 9.40 -12.45
N ARG A 81 2.04 8.32 -12.47
CA ARG A 81 2.00 7.35 -13.58
C ARG A 81 0.56 7.10 -14.04
N PRO A 82 0.31 6.90 -15.35
CA PRO A 82 -1.04 6.72 -15.91
C PRO A 82 -1.56 5.28 -15.68
N ILE A 83 -1.54 4.83 -14.44
CA ILE A 83 -1.98 3.50 -14.02
C ILE A 83 -2.57 3.60 -12.61
N VAL A 84 -3.51 2.74 -12.28
CA VAL A 84 -3.96 2.54 -10.91
C VAL A 84 -2.99 1.60 -10.21
N SER A 85 -2.35 2.04 -9.14
CA SER A 85 -1.45 1.23 -8.31
C SER A 85 -2.10 1.00 -6.94
N ILE A 86 -2.01 -0.23 -6.44
CA ILE A 86 -2.50 -0.59 -5.11
C ILE A 86 -1.33 -1.09 -4.30
N VAL A 87 -0.97 -0.36 -3.24
CA VAL A 87 0.18 -0.63 -2.37
C VAL A 87 -0.25 -0.91 -0.95
N GLY A 88 0.45 -1.80 -0.24
CA GLY A 88 0.16 -2.14 1.15
C GLY A 88 1.03 -1.36 2.12
N MET A 89 0.44 -0.77 3.16
CA MET A 89 1.15 -0.09 4.25
C MET A 89 0.35 -0.04 5.55
N PRO A 90 1.00 0.11 6.71
CA PRO A 90 0.33 0.41 7.96
C PRO A 90 -0.14 1.87 7.99
N ILE A 91 -1.33 2.13 8.51
CA ILE A 91 -1.86 3.48 8.68
C ILE A 91 -2.43 3.65 10.09
N TYR A 92 -1.98 4.70 10.77
CA TYR A 92 -2.48 5.07 12.09
C TYR A 92 -3.70 5.97 11.97
N TYR A 93 -4.82 5.57 12.59
CA TYR A 93 -6.06 6.34 12.57
C TYR A 93 -6.82 6.17 13.89
N LYS A 94 -7.22 7.29 14.53
CA LYS A 94 -7.99 7.31 15.79
C LYS A 94 -7.46 6.34 16.86
N ASN A 95 -6.17 6.45 17.16
CA ASN A 95 -5.45 5.65 18.17
C ASN A 95 -5.34 4.14 17.85
N ASN A 96 -5.60 3.74 16.63
CA ASN A 96 -5.44 2.36 16.17
C ASN A 96 -4.53 2.29 14.95
N LEU A 97 -3.83 1.18 14.79
CA LEU A 97 -3.04 0.88 13.62
C LEU A 97 -3.81 -0.09 12.72
N TYR A 98 -3.88 0.20 11.44
CA TYR A 98 -4.56 -0.61 10.44
C TYR A 98 -3.60 -1.06 9.35
N ASN A 99 -3.75 -2.30 8.93
CA ASN A 99 -3.11 -2.83 7.74
C ASN A 99 -3.99 -2.43 6.54
N CYS A 100 -3.46 -1.59 5.65
CA CYS A 100 -4.25 -0.96 4.61
C CYS A 100 -3.71 -1.22 3.21
N ALA A 101 -4.64 -1.29 2.26
CA ALA A 101 -4.36 -1.12 0.84
C ALA A 101 -4.67 0.32 0.44
N VAL A 102 -3.69 1.02 -0.13
CA VAL A 102 -3.80 2.39 -0.62
C VAL A 102 -3.90 2.35 -2.14
N VAL A 103 -4.97 2.93 -2.68
CA VAL A 103 -5.23 3.04 -4.12
C VAL A 103 -4.76 4.39 -4.60
N ILE A 104 -3.75 4.41 -5.47
CA ILE A 104 -3.16 5.63 -6.03
C ILE A 104 -3.25 5.62 -7.56
N ALA A 105 -3.43 6.79 -8.15
CA ALA A 105 -3.32 7.00 -9.59
C ALA A 105 -2.96 8.46 -9.89
N ASN A 106 -2.10 8.68 -10.87
CA ASN A 106 -1.71 10.03 -11.32
C ASN A 106 -1.29 10.98 -10.17
N GLY A 107 -0.56 10.48 -9.17
CA GLY A 107 -0.10 11.26 -8.03
C GLY A 107 -1.18 11.59 -6.99
N LYS A 108 -2.34 10.91 -7.03
CA LYS A 108 -3.45 11.13 -6.09
C LYS A 108 -3.84 9.83 -5.40
N ILE A 109 -4.27 9.96 -4.14
CA ILE A 109 -4.89 8.89 -3.37
C ILE A 109 -6.39 8.88 -3.70
N TYR A 110 -6.91 7.75 -4.17
CA TYR A 110 -8.32 7.55 -4.48
C TYR A 110 -9.09 6.84 -3.38
N GLY A 111 -8.40 6.16 -2.50
CA GLY A 111 -9.01 5.49 -1.37
C GLY A 111 -8.01 4.66 -0.57
N ILE A 112 -8.39 4.39 0.66
CA ILE A 112 -7.64 3.57 1.61
C ILE A 112 -8.59 2.50 2.13
N VAL A 113 -8.21 1.25 1.99
CA VAL A 113 -9.04 0.10 2.40
C VAL A 113 -8.33 -0.63 3.55
N PRO A 114 -8.82 -0.51 4.79
CA PRO A 114 -8.28 -1.25 5.91
C PRO A 114 -8.70 -2.74 5.84
N LYS A 115 -7.78 -3.62 6.21
CA LYS A 115 -8.00 -5.07 6.26
C LYS A 115 -9.10 -5.39 7.26
N SER A 116 -10.17 -6.05 6.79
CA SER A 116 -11.37 -6.33 7.59
C SER A 116 -11.20 -7.48 8.56
N TYR A 117 -10.39 -8.50 8.19
CA TYR A 117 -10.19 -9.71 8.97
C TYR A 117 -8.71 -9.89 9.26
N ILE A 118 -8.35 -9.83 10.54
CA ILE A 118 -6.97 -9.95 11.01
C ILE A 118 -6.72 -11.41 11.41
N PRO A 119 -5.80 -12.12 10.73
CA PRO A 119 -5.46 -13.49 11.11
C PRO A 119 -4.74 -13.51 12.45
N ASN A 120 -5.20 -14.40 13.35
CA ASN A 120 -4.61 -14.57 14.67
C ASN A 120 -4.65 -16.06 15.06
N TYR A 121 -4.14 -16.91 14.17
CA TYR A 121 -4.08 -18.36 14.32
C TYR A 121 -2.80 -18.92 13.70
N SER A 122 -2.36 -20.09 14.13
CA SER A 122 -1.09 -20.71 13.73
C SER A 122 0.09 -19.76 13.91
N GLU A 123 0.87 -19.50 12.88
CA GLU A 123 1.99 -18.56 12.85
C GLU A 123 1.56 -17.10 12.79
N PHE A 124 0.27 -16.81 12.56
CA PHE A 124 -0.24 -15.45 12.45
C PHE A 124 -0.67 -14.91 13.81
N TYR A 125 -0.21 -13.72 14.16
CA TYR A 125 -0.58 -12.97 15.37
C TYR A 125 -0.68 -11.46 15.07
N GLU A 126 -1.28 -11.12 13.94
CA GLU A 126 -1.41 -9.74 13.47
C GLU A 126 -2.22 -8.85 14.42
N SER A 127 -3.12 -9.40 15.21
CA SER A 127 -3.88 -8.64 16.22
C SER A 127 -3.02 -8.03 17.32
N ARG A 128 -1.72 -8.42 17.41
CA ARG A 128 -0.74 -7.75 18.26
C ARG A 128 -0.50 -6.30 17.82
N TRP A 129 -0.59 -6.02 16.53
CA TRP A 129 -0.27 -4.70 15.95
C TRP A 129 -1.47 -4.04 15.32
N PHE A 130 -2.33 -4.80 14.62
CA PHE A 130 -3.38 -4.26 13.77
C PHE A 130 -4.77 -4.48 14.32
N THR A 131 -5.60 -3.46 14.11
CA THR A 131 -7.04 -3.49 14.42
C THR A 131 -7.82 -3.87 13.16
N GLU A 132 -8.92 -4.61 13.34
CA GLU A 132 -9.84 -4.95 12.25
C GLU A 132 -10.52 -3.71 11.69
N GLY A 133 -10.52 -3.59 10.36
CA GLY A 133 -11.09 -2.45 9.66
C GLY A 133 -12.59 -2.57 9.35
N ARG A 134 -13.25 -3.69 9.70
CA ARG A 134 -14.64 -3.98 9.30
C ARG A 134 -15.67 -2.92 9.72
N ASP A 135 -15.41 -2.23 10.84
CA ASP A 135 -16.34 -1.25 11.41
C ASP A 135 -16.03 0.19 10.95
N ILE A 136 -14.96 0.39 10.18
CA ILE A 136 -14.64 1.69 9.60
C ILE A 136 -15.56 1.94 8.41
N ARG A 137 -16.42 2.96 8.55
CA ARG A 137 -17.34 3.38 7.49
C ARG A 137 -17.29 4.89 7.34
N ASN A 138 -17.25 5.35 6.09
CA ASN A 138 -17.28 6.78 5.75
C ASN A 138 -16.28 7.61 6.56
N ALA A 139 -15.07 7.06 6.76
CA ALA A 139 -13.99 7.71 7.47
C ALA A 139 -13.19 8.59 6.52
N GLU A 140 -12.73 9.72 7.03
CA GLU A 140 -11.83 10.63 6.33
C GLU A 140 -10.51 10.69 7.10
N ILE A 141 -9.42 10.73 6.37
CA ILE A 141 -8.07 10.87 6.89
C ILE A 141 -7.30 11.81 5.95
N THR A 142 -6.43 12.62 6.53
CA THR A 142 -5.46 13.39 5.75
C THR A 142 -4.10 12.70 5.82
N ILE A 143 -3.56 12.33 4.68
CA ILE A 143 -2.23 11.70 4.54
C ILE A 143 -1.52 12.28 3.31
N CYS A 144 -0.22 12.56 3.42
CA CYS A 144 0.59 13.18 2.35
C CYS A 144 -0.05 14.48 1.79
N GLY A 145 -0.77 15.24 2.61
CA GLY A 145 -1.42 16.49 2.22
C GLY A 145 -2.68 16.34 1.36
N GLN A 146 -3.23 15.16 1.25
CA GLN A 146 -4.47 14.86 0.53
C GLN A 146 -5.53 14.31 1.47
#